data_f934248f94bceebd386dc95f8068b314
#
_entry.id   f934248f94bceebd386dc95f8068b314
#
_cell.length_a   1.000
_cell.length_b   1.000
_cell.length_c   1.000
_cell.angle_alpha   90.00
_cell.angle_beta   90.00
_cell.angle_gamma   90.00
#
_symmetry.space_group_name_H-M   'P 1'
#
loop_
_entity.id
_entity.type
_entity.pdbx_description
1 polymer ?
#
loop_
_entity_poly.entity_id
_entity_poly.type
_entity_poly.pdbx_seq_one_letter_code
_entity_poly.pdbx_strand_id
1 'polypeptide(L)'
;MIEVVVGIIRNDSKDVFIAKRQKNQFMSDFWELPGGKVESNEDHDDALKRELFEETGIKVKKCSLTQTIQQQYPDKMINLSVYMIDEYSGIPLGQEGQEYSWCSIDDFANYKLFFRKIC
;
A
#
# COMPACT_ATOMS: atom_id res chain seq x y z
N MET A 1 -17.18 -7.89 -5.48
CA MET A 1 -16.16 -7.59 -4.46
C MET A 1 -14.94 -7.00 -5.13
N ILE A 2 -14.39 -5.95 -4.55
CA ILE A 2 -13.20 -5.30 -5.09
C ILE A 2 -11.98 -5.85 -4.34
N GLU A 3 -11.02 -6.41 -5.07
CA GLU A 3 -9.78 -6.92 -4.50
C GLU A 3 -8.71 -5.84 -4.54
N VAL A 4 -8.11 -5.56 -3.39
CA VAL A 4 -7.06 -4.54 -3.24
C VAL A 4 -5.87 -5.17 -2.52
N VAL A 5 -4.67 -4.86 -2.97
CA VAL A 5 -3.44 -5.33 -2.34
C VAL A 5 -2.62 -4.14 -1.89
N VAL A 6 -2.00 -4.24 -0.72
CA VAL A 6 -1.06 -3.23 -0.22
C VAL A 6 0.18 -3.92 0.33
N GLY A 7 1.29 -3.19 0.35
CA GLY A 7 2.56 -3.73 0.82
C GLY A 7 3.13 -2.95 2.00
N ILE A 8 3.69 -3.68 2.95
CA ILE A 8 4.46 -3.12 4.05
C ILE A 8 5.93 -3.19 3.65
N ILE A 9 6.48 -2.05 3.23
CA ILE A 9 7.89 -1.91 2.83
C ILE A 9 8.64 -1.37 4.03
N ARG A 10 9.67 -2.09 4.47
CA ARG A 10 10.48 -1.67 5.63
C ARG A 10 11.91 -1.37 5.18
N ASN A 11 12.52 -0.38 5.82
CA ASN A 11 13.95 -0.11 5.66
C ASN A 11 14.77 -0.88 6.70
N ASP A 12 16.08 -0.66 6.73
CA ASP A 12 16.98 -1.34 7.67
C ASP A 12 16.66 -1.03 9.12
N SER A 13 16.08 0.12 9.39
CA SER A 13 15.64 0.52 10.72
C SER A 13 14.27 -0.04 11.09
N LYS A 14 13.66 -0.80 10.19
CA LYS A 14 12.31 -1.37 10.32
C LYS A 14 11.20 -0.33 10.33
N ASP A 15 11.47 0.86 9.85
CA ASP A 15 10.44 1.85 9.60
C ASP A 15 9.65 1.46 8.36
N VAL A 16 8.40 1.86 8.29
CA VAL A 16 7.47 1.49 7.23
C VAL A 16 7.26 2.67 6.29
N PHE A 17 7.32 2.38 5.01
CA PHE A 17 7.04 3.37 3.96
C PHE A 17 5.55 3.68 3.92
N ILE A 18 5.20 4.96 4.03
CA ILE A 18 3.84 5.45 3.86
C ILE A 18 3.83 6.61 2.89
N ALA A 19 2.73 6.77 2.17
CA ALA A 19 2.56 7.83 1.21
C ALA A 19 1.27 8.57 1.49
N LYS A 20 1.30 9.89 1.30
CA LYS A 20 0.13 10.72 1.52
C LYS A 20 -0.76 10.65 0.29
N ARG A 21 -2.07 10.49 0.50
CA ARG A 21 -3.03 10.47 -0.58
C ARG A 21 -3.01 11.83 -1.29
N GLN A 22 -3.19 11.80 -2.60
CA GLN A 22 -3.12 13.02 -3.40
C GLN A 22 -4.35 13.91 -3.16
N LYS A 23 -4.18 15.22 -3.40
CA LYS A 23 -5.19 16.21 -3.07
C LYS A 23 -6.55 15.98 -3.71
N ASN A 24 -6.58 15.37 -4.88
CA ASN A 24 -7.81 15.09 -5.61
C ASN A 24 -8.45 13.74 -5.24
N GLN A 25 -7.89 13.04 -4.28
CA GLN A 25 -8.41 11.75 -3.85
C GLN A 25 -9.29 11.90 -2.60
N PHE A 26 -10.19 10.93 -2.42
CA PHE A 26 -10.98 10.82 -1.19
C PHE A 26 -10.03 10.68 0.00
N MET A 27 -10.28 11.45 1.07
CA MET A 27 -9.45 11.49 2.28
C MET A 27 -7.99 11.85 1.97
N SER A 28 -7.80 12.94 1.23
CA SER A 28 -6.51 13.36 0.70
C SER A 28 -5.48 13.75 1.76
N ASP A 29 -5.89 14.01 2.99
CA ASP A 29 -4.97 14.34 4.09
C ASP A 29 -4.50 13.10 4.86
N PHE A 30 -4.95 11.91 4.45
CA PHE A 30 -4.59 10.66 5.10
C PHE A 30 -3.36 10.04 4.43
N TRP A 31 -2.60 9.31 5.25
CA TRP A 31 -1.46 8.52 4.78
C TRP A 31 -1.92 7.08 4.53
N GLU A 32 -1.23 6.37 3.65
CA GLU A 32 -1.60 5.00 3.31
C GLU A 32 -0.39 4.16 2.97
N LEU A 33 -0.55 2.84 3.05
CA LEU A 33 0.42 1.90 2.50
C LEU A 33 0.28 1.89 0.98
N PRO A 34 1.39 1.72 0.24
CA PRO A 34 1.32 1.64 -1.22
C PRO A 34 0.63 0.37 -1.68
N GLY A 35 -0.08 0.47 -2.76
CA GLY A 35 -0.82 -0.65 -3.35
C GLY A 35 -1.97 -0.16 -4.20
N GLY A 36 -2.87 -1.05 -4.58
CA GLY A 36 -4.01 -0.69 -5.40
C GLY A 36 -4.87 -1.89 -5.76
N LYS A 37 -5.77 -1.68 -6.72
CA LYS A 37 -6.70 -2.71 -7.15
C LYS A 37 -6.02 -3.81 -7.95
N VAL A 38 -6.47 -5.03 -7.72
CA VAL A 38 -6.14 -6.17 -8.56
C VAL A 38 -6.99 -6.07 -9.82
N GLU A 39 -6.34 -6.11 -10.98
CA GLU A 39 -7.03 -6.03 -12.26
C GLU A 39 -7.55 -7.39 -12.70
N SER A 40 -8.48 -7.39 -13.67
CA SER A 40 -9.00 -8.63 -14.24
C SER A 40 -7.86 -9.45 -14.84
N ASN A 41 -7.89 -10.76 -14.59
CA ASN A 41 -6.90 -11.71 -15.08
C ASN A 41 -5.50 -11.52 -14.49
N GLU A 42 -5.40 -10.80 -13.38
CA GLU A 42 -4.16 -10.57 -12.67
C GLU A 42 -4.24 -11.27 -11.31
N ASP A 43 -3.21 -12.01 -10.91
CA ASP A 43 -3.22 -12.54 -9.57
C ASP A 43 -2.71 -11.49 -8.57
N HIS A 44 -2.90 -11.77 -7.27
CA HIS A 44 -2.57 -10.82 -6.21
C HIS A 44 -1.09 -10.47 -6.18
N ASP A 45 -0.22 -11.45 -6.37
CA ASP A 45 1.23 -11.21 -6.35
C ASP A 45 1.66 -10.29 -7.49
N ASP A 46 1.11 -10.50 -8.68
CA ASP A 46 1.43 -9.67 -9.83
C ASP A 46 0.88 -8.25 -9.66
N ALA A 47 -0.33 -8.13 -9.11
CA ALA A 47 -0.91 -6.82 -8.81
C ALA A 47 -0.05 -6.05 -7.82
N LEU A 48 0.40 -6.72 -6.76
CA LEU A 48 1.25 -6.11 -5.75
C LEU A 48 2.56 -5.62 -6.35
N LYS A 49 3.22 -6.45 -7.15
CA LYS A 49 4.48 -6.09 -7.81
C LYS A 49 4.30 -4.89 -8.73
N ARG A 50 3.22 -4.90 -9.52
CA ARG A 50 2.91 -3.81 -10.45
C ARG A 50 2.64 -2.51 -9.69
N GLU A 51 1.76 -2.55 -8.71
CA GLU A 51 1.38 -1.35 -7.94
C GLU A 51 2.57 -0.76 -7.20
N LEU A 52 3.38 -1.58 -6.56
CA LEU A 52 4.53 -1.08 -5.81
C LEU A 52 5.60 -0.51 -6.75
N PHE A 53 5.77 -1.10 -7.93
CA PHE A 53 6.68 -0.55 -8.91
C PHE A 53 6.19 0.82 -9.42
N GLU A 54 4.91 0.92 -9.73
CA GLU A 54 4.33 2.19 -10.22
C GLU A 54 4.39 3.29 -9.17
N GLU A 55 4.07 2.98 -7.92
CA GLU A 55 3.97 3.99 -6.87
C GLU A 55 5.29 4.32 -6.21
N THR A 56 6.20 3.36 -6.08
CA THR A 56 7.42 3.54 -5.30
C THR A 56 8.71 3.26 -6.06
N GLY A 57 8.63 2.61 -7.21
CA GLY A 57 9.78 2.28 -8.03
C GLY A 57 10.52 1.03 -7.61
N ILE A 58 10.09 0.33 -6.57
CA ILE A 58 10.78 -0.89 -6.13
C ILE A 58 10.37 -2.09 -6.96
N LYS A 59 11.24 -3.10 -6.98
CA LYS A 59 10.95 -4.42 -7.54
C LYS A 59 10.84 -5.41 -6.39
N VAL A 60 9.65 -5.94 -6.19
CA VAL A 60 9.38 -6.92 -5.14
C VAL A 60 9.94 -8.27 -5.56
N LYS A 61 10.73 -8.89 -4.69
CA LYS A 61 11.33 -10.21 -4.93
C LYS A 61 10.66 -11.29 -4.11
N LYS A 62 10.33 -10.99 -2.85
CA LYS A 62 9.61 -11.91 -1.97
C LYS A 62 8.57 -11.14 -1.18
N CYS A 63 7.40 -11.71 -1.06
CA CYS A 63 6.34 -11.14 -0.25
C CYS A 63 5.55 -12.25 0.42
N SER A 64 4.92 -11.94 1.53
CA SER A 64 4.09 -12.90 2.26
C SER A 64 2.82 -12.22 2.74
N LEU A 65 1.70 -12.91 2.55
CA LEU A 65 0.40 -12.41 3.01
C LEU A 65 0.38 -12.43 4.53
N THR A 66 0.11 -11.27 5.14
CA THR A 66 0.04 -11.18 6.60
C THR A 66 -1.40 -11.18 7.09
N GLN A 67 -2.30 -10.57 6.33
CA GLN A 67 -3.64 -10.30 6.82
C GLN A 67 -4.58 -9.99 5.66
N THR A 68 -5.84 -10.39 5.80
CA THR A 68 -6.91 -10.02 4.87
C THR A 68 -8.01 -9.33 5.67
N ILE A 69 -8.44 -8.17 5.21
CA ILE A 69 -9.46 -7.37 5.88
C ILE A 69 -10.59 -7.12 4.89
N GLN A 70 -11.82 -7.47 5.30
CA GLN A 70 -13.00 -7.16 4.49
C GLN A 70 -13.67 -5.92 5.04
N GLN A 71 -14.03 -5.01 4.14
CA GLN A 71 -14.72 -3.77 4.49
C GLN A 71 -15.95 -3.62 3.62
N GLN A 72 -17.12 -3.56 4.28
CA GLN A 72 -18.38 -3.33 3.60
C GLN A 72 -18.68 -1.84 3.55
N TYR A 73 -18.92 -1.32 2.35
CA TYR A 73 -19.43 0.02 2.12
C TYR A 73 -20.86 -0.10 1.58
N PRO A 74 -21.65 0.98 1.60
CA PRO A 74 -23.05 0.88 1.16
C PRO A 74 -23.23 0.34 -0.25
N ASP A 75 -22.29 0.61 -1.14
CA ASP A 75 -22.39 0.25 -2.56
C ASP A 75 -21.36 -0.78 -3.00
N LYS A 76 -20.49 -1.25 -2.11
CA LYS A 76 -19.42 -2.18 -2.50
C LYS A 76 -18.79 -2.88 -1.29
N MET A 77 -18.15 -4.01 -1.58
CA MET A 77 -17.33 -4.74 -0.61
C MET A 77 -15.88 -4.67 -1.09
N ILE A 78 -14.97 -4.26 -0.22
CA ILE A 78 -13.53 -4.27 -0.50
C ILE A 78 -12.87 -5.37 0.32
N ASN A 79 -12.09 -6.20 -0.36
CA ASN A 79 -11.25 -7.22 0.27
C ASN A 79 -9.81 -6.77 0.17
N LEU A 80 -9.23 -6.36 1.29
CA LEU A 80 -7.87 -5.82 1.36
C LEU A 80 -6.91 -6.90 1.81
N SER A 81 -5.92 -7.20 0.98
CA SER A 81 -4.86 -8.14 1.31
C SER A 81 -3.59 -7.36 1.62
N VAL A 82 -3.07 -7.54 2.83
CA VAL A 82 -1.88 -6.85 3.32
C VAL A 82 -0.70 -7.80 3.25
N TYR A 83 0.33 -7.40 2.53
CA TYR A 83 1.53 -8.21 2.32
C TYR A 83 2.73 -7.58 2.99
N MET A 84 3.54 -8.40 3.64
CA MET A 84 4.88 -8.00 4.06
C MET A 84 5.81 -8.17 2.87
N ILE A 85 6.60 -7.14 2.56
CA ILE A 85 7.59 -7.21 1.50
C ILE A 85 8.88 -7.70 2.14
N ASP A 86 9.17 -8.98 1.95
CA ASP A 86 10.29 -9.64 2.62
C ASP A 86 11.63 -9.33 1.95
N GLU A 87 11.62 -9.11 0.63
CA GLU A 87 12.81 -8.80 -0.13
C GLU A 87 12.43 -7.94 -1.34
N TYR A 88 13.18 -6.87 -1.56
CA TYR A 88 12.97 -6.00 -2.71
C TYR A 88 14.27 -5.33 -3.12
N SER A 89 14.30 -4.79 -4.34
CA SER A 89 15.43 -3.98 -4.84
C SER A 89 14.91 -2.60 -5.22
N GLY A 90 15.82 -1.62 -5.19
CA GLY A 90 15.48 -0.24 -5.47
C GLY A 90 15.27 0.55 -4.19
N ILE A 91 15.15 1.86 -4.34
CA ILE A 91 14.93 2.78 -3.23
C ILE A 91 13.49 3.31 -3.35
N PRO A 92 12.63 3.03 -2.36
CA PRO A 92 11.24 3.52 -2.43
C PRO A 92 11.18 5.03 -2.42
N LEU A 93 10.43 5.59 -3.36
CA LEU A 93 10.21 7.03 -3.50
C LEU A 93 8.74 7.27 -3.86
N GLY A 94 8.31 8.51 -3.79
CA GLY A 94 7.00 8.91 -4.31
C GLY A 94 7.06 9.07 -5.83
N GLN A 95 7.02 7.97 -6.57
CA GLN A 95 7.21 7.97 -8.02
C GLN A 95 6.15 8.75 -8.79
N GLU A 96 4.97 8.90 -8.21
CA GLU A 96 3.87 9.63 -8.84
C GLU A 96 3.77 11.06 -8.32
N GLY A 97 4.83 11.55 -7.67
CA GLY A 97 4.89 12.90 -7.12
C GLY A 97 4.22 13.05 -5.75
N GLN A 98 3.74 11.96 -5.15
CA GLN A 98 3.12 12.01 -3.84
C GLN A 98 4.16 12.20 -2.74
N GLU A 99 3.74 12.87 -1.68
CA GLU A 99 4.56 12.99 -0.48
C GLU A 99 4.69 11.62 0.19
N TYR A 100 5.86 11.30 0.72
CA TYR A 100 6.08 10.03 1.40
C TYR A 100 6.94 10.20 2.62
N SER A 101 6.92 9.21 3.49
CA SER A 101 7.71 9.23 4.73
C SER A 101 8.00 7.79 5.18
N TRP A 102 9.03 7.66 6.00
CA TRP A 102 9.33 6.44 6.72
C TRP A 102 8.79 6.60 8.14
N CYS A 103 7.89 5.72 8.53
CA CYS A 103 7.17 5.83 9.80
C CYS A 103 7.54 4.66 10.70
N SER A 104 8.00 4.98 11.92
CA SER A 104 8.22 3.92 12.90
C SER A 104 6.88 3.38 13.40
N ILE A 105 6.88 2.13 13.86
CA ILE A 105 5.65 1.53 14.41
C ILE A 105 5.14 2.36 15.58
N ASP A 106 6.05 2.90 16.38
CA ASP A 106 5.67 3.73 17.54
C ASP A 106 4.98 5.04 17.13
N ASP A 107 5.28 5.52 15.93
CA ASP A 107 4.72 6.77 15.42
C ASP A 107 3.44 6.60 14.61
N PHE A 108 2.98 5.38 14.38
CA PHE A 108 1.77 5.13 13.61
C PHE A 108 0.58 5.92 14.13
N ALA A 109 0.45 6.05 15.43
CA ALA A 109 -0.67 6.77 16.04
C ALA A 109 -0.65 8.28 15.73
N ASN A 110 0.50 8.83 15.37
CA ASN A 110 0.65 10.25 15.05
C ASN A 110 0.29 10.59 13.61
N TYR A 111 0.10 9.58 12.76
CA TYR A 111 -0.31 9.76 11.39
C TYR A 111 -1.77 9.39 11.25
N LYS A 112 -2.49 10.14 10.41
CA LYS A 112 -3.82 9.73 9.99
C LYS A 112 -3.64 8.67 8.92
N LEU A 113 -3.77 7.41 9.30
CA LEU A 113 -3.53 6.29 8.41
C LEU A 113 -4.84 5.79 7.80
N PHE A 114 -4.83 5.63 6.50
CA PHE A 114 -5.94 5.06 5.75
C PHE A 114 -5.43 3.78 5.09
N PHE A 115 -5.80 2.66 5.67
CA PHE A 115 -5.29 1.36 5.22
C PHE A 115 -6.08 0.76 4.06
N ARG A 116 -7.21 1.38 3.70
CA ARG A 116 -8.08 0.87 2.64
C ARG A 116 -8.11 1.85 1.50
N LYS A 117 -7.81 1.38 0.30
CA LYS A 117 -7.90 2.20 -0.89
C LYS A 117 -9.31 2.13 -1.44
N ILE A 118 -10.02 3.24 -1.37
CA ILE A 118 -11.33 3.38 -1.96
C ILE A 118 -11.14 4.05 -3.31
N CYS A 119 -11.64 3.43 -4.32
CA CYS A 119 -11.49 3.94 -5.68
C CYS A 119 -12.67 4.76 -6.11
#